data_36b463901754cac31909ce639d959433
#
_entry.id   36b463901754cac31909ce639d959433
#
_cell.length_a   1.000
_cell.length_b   1.000
_cell.length_c   1.000
_cell.angle_alpha   90.00
_cell.angle_beta   90.00
_cell.angle_gamma   90.00
#
_symmetry.space_group_name_H-M   'P 1'
#
loop_
_entity.id
_entity.type
_entity.pdbx_description
1 polymer ?
#
loop_
_entity_poly.entity_id
_entity_poly.type
_entity_poly.pdbx_seq_one_letter_code
_entity_poly.pdbx_strand_id
1 'polypeptide(L)'
;MYLLLLAVIYIAFISLGLPDSLLGSAWPTIHAEYGIALSYMGFVSMIISGGTIISGLMSERLTKKLGTRAVTTISVFLTAAAMFGFSTSTEFYQLCLWGIPYGLGAGAIDAALNNYVALHYNSRHMSWLHCFWGVGTIVSPYIMSYALTHSGWTNGYRTVSYIQFGITLILVLAWPLWKINKTASEAESSAKPLGIKGAFKIKGVPYLLIGFMSYCAAEATTMLWASSYLEGARGVSKDEAAAFGSLFFIGITAGRFLSGFISDKLGDNKMIRLGTSLALVGAALIAIPVSIVSEIGFVVIGLGCAPVYPCIIHSTPNNFGAENSQGIIGIQMASAYVGSTFMPPLFGLLANHISLKIMPVYIAFFFILLLIMISKTEKECGNGRKRTAQ
;
A
#
# COMPACT_ATOMS: atom_id res chain seq x y z
N MET A 1 -24.53 -7.41 11.97
CA MET A 1 -23.39 -6.97 12.80
C MET A 1 -22.05 -7.18 12.10
N TYR A 2 -21.75 -8.37 11.58
CA TYR A 2 -20.50 -8.69 10.86
C TYR A 2 -20.26 -7.81 9.62
N LEU A 3 -21.30 -7.58 8.79
CA LEU A 3 -21.24 -6.71 7.62
C LEU A 3 -21.06 -5.22 7.98
N LEU A 4 -21.64 -4.80 9.12
CA LEU A 4 -21.49 -3.41 9.57
C LEU A 4 -20.06 -3.11 10.02
N LEU A 5 -19.41 -4.03 10.73
CA LEU A 5 -17.99 -3.90 11.08
C LEU A 5 -17.12 -3.85 9.84
N LEU A 6 -17.40 -4.68 8.82
CA LEU A 6 -16.67 -4.67 7.55
C LEU A 6 -16.81 -3.32 6.83
N ALA A 7 -18.01 -2.73 6.81
CA ALA A 7 -18.22 -1.39 6.25
C ALA A 7 -17.38 -0.33 6.99
N VAL A 8 -17.31 -0.40 8.33
CA VAL A 8 -16.46 0.49 9.13
C VAL A 8 -14.98 0.30 8.81
N ILE A 9 -14.52 -0.93 8.60
CA ILE A 9 -13.15 -1.24 8.20
C ILE A 9 -12.85 -0.66 6.80
N TYR A 10 -13.77 -0.76 5.85
CA TYR A 10 -13.63 -0.15 4.52
C TYR A 10 -13.54 1.39 4.59
N ILE A 11 -14.37 2.02 5.44
CA ILE A 11 -14.29 3.48 5.67
C ILE A 11 -12.92 3.86 6.27
N ALA A 12 -12.38 3.05 7.19
CA ALA A 12 -11.05 3.26 7.74
C ALA A 12 -9.95 3.17 6.65
N PHE A 13 -10.11 2.31 5.65
CA PHE A 13 -9.18 2.23 4.52
C PHE A 13 -9.33 3.37 3.52
N ILE A 14 -10.53 3.92 3.31
CA ILE A 14 -10.68 5.20 2.60
C ILE A 14 -9.89 6.30 3.32
N SER A 15 -10.01 6.36 4.66
CA SER A 15 -9.25 7.31 5.48
C SER A 15 -7.73 7.15 5.33
N LEU A 16 -7.22 5.93 5.17
CA LEU A 16 -5.81 5.68 4.93
C LEU A 16 -5.36 6.21 3.56
N GLY A 17 -6.19 6.06 2.52
CA GLY A 17 -5.88 6.52 1.17
C GLY A 17 -5.99 8.04 0.97
N LEU A 18 -6.84 8.73 1.75
CA LEU A 18 -7.06 10.17 1.58
C LEU A 18 -5.78 11.01 1.67
N PRO A 19 -4.85 10.82 2.64
CA PRO A 19 -3.65 11.64 2.73
C PRO A 19 -2.59 11.33 1.69
N ASP A 20 -2.56 10.11 1.14
CA ASP A 20 -1.44 9.59 0.34
C ASP A 20 -1.18 10.39 -0.94
N SER A 21 -2.22 10.97 -1.55
CA SER A 21 -2.10 11.75 -2.78
C SER A 21 -2.04 13.27 -2.55
N LEU A 22 -2.28 13.75 -1.32
CA LEU A 22 -2.37 15.19 -1.04
C LEU A 22 -1.04 15.91 -1.19
N LEU A 23 0.04 15.32 -0.67
CA LEU A 23 1.35 15.96 -0.71
C LEU A 23 1.79 16.22 -2.15
N GLY A 24 1.65 15.21 -3.03
CA GLY A 24 1.99 15.35 -4.44
C GLY A 24 1.14 16.40 -5.16
N SER A 25 -0.16 16.46 -4.83
CA SER A 25 -1.09 17.41 -5.46
C SER A 25 -0.87 18.87 -5.01
N ALA A 26 -0.48 19.07 -3.75
CA ALA A 26 -0.28 20.41 -3.17
C ALA A 26 1.15 20.92 -3.36
N TRP A 27 2.13 20.03 -3.56
CA TRP A 27 3.54 20.37 -3.50
C TRP A 27 4.00 21.45 -4.49
N PRO A 28 3.51 21.52 -5.75
CA PRO A 28 3.89 22.60 -6.66
C PRO A 28 3.58 24.00 -6.10
N THR A 29 2.52 24.12 -5.30
CA THR A 29 2.16 25.38 -4.64
C THR A 29 2.99 25.58 -3.35
N ILE A 30 3.12 24.56 -2.53
CA ILE A 30 3.83 24.62 -1.25
C ILE A 30 5.28 25.02 -1.43
N HIS A 31 6.02 24.35 -2.35
CA HIS A 31 7.43 24.65 -2.55
C HIS A 31 7.67 26.07 -3.08
N ALA A 32 6.76 26.57 -3.94
CA ALA A 32 6.83 27.92 -4.47
C ALA A 32 6.53 28.96 -3.36
N GLU A 33 5.52 28.73 -2.52
CA GLU A 33 5.15 29.60 -1.41
C GLU A 33 6.23 29.69 -0.34
N TYR A 34 6.91 28.56 -0.03
CA TYR A 34 8.01 28.54 0.96
C TYR A 34 9.37 28.91 0.35
N GLY A 35 9.49 29.13 -0.96
CA GLY A 35 10.74 29.46 -1.64
C GLY A 35 11.80 28.37 -1.54
N ILE A 36 11.38 27.10 -1.47
CA ILE A 36 12.28 25.94 -1.33
C ILE A 36 12.34 25.12 -2.63
N ALA A 37 13.37 24.28 -2.77
CA ALA A 37 13.52 23.45 -3.95
C ALA A 37 12.42 22.37 -4.04
N LEU A 38 11.99 22.01 -5.25
CA LEU A 38 11.00 20.97 -5.51
C LEU A 38 11.37 19.63 -4.85
N SER A 39 12.66 19.29 -4.77
CA SER A 39 13.18 18.06 -4.17
C SER A 39 12.93 17.92 -2.66
N TYR A 40 12.59 19.00 -1.97
CA TYR A 40 12.30 18.97 -0.52
C TYR A 40 11.07 18.15 -0.17
N MET A 41 10.16 17.89 -1.13
CA MET A 41 9.08 16.90 -0.96
C MET A 41 9.61 15.54 -0.52
N GLY A 42 10.78 15.15 -1.03
CA GLY A 42 11.41 13.90 -0.69
C GLY A 42 11.69 13.74 0.81
N PHE A 43 12.08 14.81 1.51
CA PHE A 43 12.33 14.77 2.94
C PHE A 43 11.05 14.47 3.73
N VAL A 44 9.95 15.15 3.40
CA VAL A 44 8.64 14.88 4.04
C VAL A 44 8.20 13.44 3.76
N SER A 45 8.27 13.00 2.52
CA SER A 45 7.92 11.63 2.13
C SER A 45 8.79 10.58 2.82
N MET A 46 10.10 10.82 2.97
CA MET A 46 11.00 9.92 3.69
C MET A 46 10.68 9.83 5.18
N ILE A 47 10.31 10.95 5.82
CA ILE A 47 9.89 10.97 7.23
C ILE A 47 8.60 10.18 7.40
N ILE A 48 7.61 10.39 6.53
CA ILE A 48 6.35 9.63 6.54
C ILE A 48 6.64 8.14 6.36
N SER A 49 7.40 7.75 5.32
CA SER A 49 7.75 6.34 5.06
C SER A 49 8.53 5.72 6.22
N GLY A 50 9.47 6.46 6.82
CA GLY A 50 10.21 6.02 8.00
C GLY A 50 9.30 5.75 9.20
N GLY A 51 8.38 6.66 9.48
CA GLY A 51 7.35 6.50 10.51
C GLY A 51 6.45 5.29 10.25
N THR A 52 6.05 5.09 9.00
CA THR A 52 5.21 3.96 8.57
C THR A 52 5.94 2.62 8.75
N ILE A 53 7.21 2.54 8.37
CA ILE A 53 8.04 1.35 8.60
C ILE A 53 8.16 1.03 10.10
N ILE A 54 8.49 2.04 10.92
CA ILE A 54 8.65 1.87 12.36
C ILE A 54 7.34 1.39 13.00
N SER A 55 6.22 2.04 12.71
CA SER A 55 4.93 1.68 13.31
C SER A 55 4.41 0.33 12.81
N GLY A 56 4.65 -0.01 11.54
CA GLY A 56 4.37 -1.34 10.99
C GLY A 56 5.12 -2.45 11.72
N LEU A 57 6.43 -2.26 11.96
CA LEU A 57 7.25 -3.20 12.75
C LEU A 57 6.82 -3.30 14.23
N MET A 58 6.23 -2.24 14.77
CA MET A 58 5.70 -2.21 16.14
C MET A 58 4.24 -2.69 16.23
N SER A 59 3.56 -2.88 15.11
CA SER A 59 2.11 -3.13 15.06
C SER A 59 1.70 -4.37 15.85
N GLU A 60 2.48 -5.44 15.84
CA GLU A 60 2.24 -6.64 16.64
C GLU A 60 2.15 -6.32 18.15
N ARG A 61 3.11 -5.55 18.67
CA ARG A 61 3.14 -5.17 20.10
C ARG A 61 1.99 -4.24 20.45
N LEU A 62 1.71 -3.28 19.56
CA LEU A 62 0.61 -2.32 19.74
C LEU A 62 -0.73 -3.02 19.71
N THR A 63 -0.95 -3.93 18.77
CA THR A 63 -2.23 -4.66 18.62
C THR A 63 -2.44 -5.63 19.79
N LYS A 64 -1.40 -6.33 20.24
CA LYS A 64 -1.50 -7.21 21.44
C LYS A 64 -1.80 -6.42 22.72
N LYS A 65 -1.25 -5.21 22.87
CA LYS A 65 -1.44 -4.38 24.08
C LYS A 65 -2.75 -3.60 24.08
N LEU A 66 -3.15 -3.04 22.94
CA LEU A 66 -4.27 -2.09 22.85
C LEU A 66 -5.51 -2.73 22.17
N GLY A 67 -5.31 -3.81 21.39
CA GLY A 67 -6.32 -4.40 20.52
C GLY A 67 -6.46 -3.65 19.20
N THR A 68 -6.90 -4.37 18.15
CA THR A 68 -7.03 -3.83 16.78
C THR A 68 -7.91 -2.58 16.73
N ARG A 69 -9.04 -2.55 17.45
CA ARG A 69 -9.96 -1.40 17.48
C ARG A 69 -9.31 -0.11 17.95
N ALA A 70 -8.53 -0.17 19.03
CA ALA A 70 -7.87 1.01 19.59
C ALA A 70 -6.71 1.47 18.69
N VAL A 71 -5.91 0.52 18.16
CA VAL A 71 -4.85 0.84 17.20
C VAL A 71 -5.44 1.54 15.99
N THR A 72 -6.51 1.01 15.38
CA THR A 72 -7.19 1.64 14.24
C THR A 72 -7.68 3.05 14.55
N THR A 73 -8.37 3.24 15.67
CA THR A 73 -8.93 4.54 16.06
C THR A 73 -7.84 5.58 16.34
N ILE A 74 -6.80 5.20 17.10
CA ILE A 74 -5.67 6.09 17.41
C ILE A 74 -4.91 6.44 16.13
N SER A 75 -4.73 5.49 15.23
CA SER A 75 -4.03 5.71 13.96
C SER A 75 -4.75 6.71 13.06
N VAL A 76 -6.07 6.58 12.88
CA VAL A 76 -6.86 7.55 12.10
C VAL A 76 -6.85 8.92 12.77
N PHE A 77 -6.92 8.97 14.10
CA PHE A 77 -6.80 10.22 14.84
C PHE A 77 -5.42 10.88 14.62
N LEU A 78 -4.33 10.12 14.64
CA LEU A 78 -2.97 10.64 14.40
C LEU A 78 -2.83 11.19 12.98
N THR A 79 -3.37 10.49 11.97
CA THR A 79 -3.33 10.99 10.59
C THR A 79 -4.22 12.22 10.42
N ALA A 80 -5.40 12.27 11.07
CA ALA A 80 -6.27 13.44 11.09
C ALA A 80 -5.57 14.66 11.71
N ALA A 81 -4.92 14.47 12.87
CA ALA A 81 -4.14 15.51 13.56
C ALA A 81 -2.95 15.98 12.71
N ALA A 82 -2.27 15.06 12.02
CA ALA A 82 -1.19 15.40 11.10
C ALA A 82 -1.68 16.24 9.92
N MET A 83 -2.81 15.89 9.30
CA MET A 83 -3.41 16.69 8.22
C MET A 83 -3.83 18.08 8.72
N PHE A 84 -4.36 18.16 9.95
CA PHE A 84 -4.64 19.46 10.57
C PHE A 84 -3.36 20.26 10.78
N GLY A 85 -2.30 19.61 11.27
CA GLY A 85 -0.99 20.22 11.43
C GLY A 85 -0.39 20.73 10.12
N PHE A 86 -0.49 19.95 9.03
CA PHE A 86 -0.11 20.44 7.68
C PHE A 86 -0.91 21.68 7.30
N SER A 87 -2.21 21.72 7.61
CA SER A 87 -3.07 22.87 7.29
C SER A 87 -2.75 24.16 8.04
N THR A 88 -2.01 24.06 9.15
CA THR A 88 -1.61 25.20 9.98
C THR A 88 -0.13 25.52 9.87
N SER A 89 0.61 24.76 9.06
CA SER A 89 2.04 24.95 8.87
C SER A 89 2.31 26.21 8.03
N THR A 90 3.28 26.99 8.47
CA THR A 90 3.77 28.20 7.82
C THR A 90 5.23 28.07 7.38
N GLU A 91 5.90 27.00 7.81
CA GLU A 91 7.31 26.75 7.57
C GLU A 91 7.54 25.27 7.21
N PHE A 92 8.53 25.00 6.36
CA PHE A 92 8.84 23.66 5.87
C PHE A 92 9.12 22.64 6.99
N TYR A 93 9.85 23.01 8.03
CA TYR A 93 10.17 22.09 9.13
C TYR A 93 8.92 21.60 9.88
N GLN A 94 7.84 22.39 9.90
CA GLN A 94 6.57 22.00 10.51
C GLN A 94 5.91 20.84 9.73
N LEU A 95 5.99 20.87 8.38
CA LEU A 95 5.53 19.74 7.56
C LEU A 95 6.33 18.47 7.89
N CYS A 96 7.65 18.60 8.09
CA CYS A 96 8.50 17.47 8.50
C CYS A 96 8.08 16.93 9.88
N LEU A 97 7.80 17.80 10.85
CA LEU A 97 7.35 17.38 12.18
C LEU A 97 6.00 16.68 12.15
N TRP A 98 5.03 17.20 11.40
CA TRP A 98 3.72 16.57 11.24
C TRP A 98 3.76 15.31 10.39
N GLY A 99 4.77 15.13 9.55
CA GLY A 99 5.05 13.88 8.83
C GLY A 99 5.28 12.69 9.76
N ILE A 100 5.79 12.93 11.00
CA ILE A 100 6.05 11.86 11.99
C ILE A 100 4.72 11.20 12.45
N PRO A 101 3.77 11.93 13.07
CA PRO A 101 2.49 11.33 13.48
C PRO A 101 1.70 10.78 12.30
N TYR A 102 1.81 11.37 11.09
CA TYR A 102 1.21 10.80 9.89
C TYR A 102 1.75 9.40 9.61
N GLY A 103 3.07 9.25 9.47
CA GLY A 103 3.68 7.94 9.18
C GLY A 103 3.40 6.90 10.26
N LEU A 104 3.50 7.28 11.54
CA LEU A 104 3.20 6.38 12.66
C LEU A 104 1.74 5.90 12.64
N GLY A 105 0.79 6.76 12.34
CA GLY A 105 -0.61 6.38 12.17
C GLY A 105 -0.82 5.45 10.98
N ALA A 106 -0.31 5.82 9.81
CA ALA A 106 -0.51 5.06 8.57
C ALA A 106 -0.01 3.61 8.67
N GLY A 107 1.20 3.37 9.18
CA GLY A 107 1.75 2.01 9.22
C GLY A 107 1.11 1.10 10.26
N ALA A 108 0.69 1.65 11.40
CA ALA A 108 0.04 0.83 12.44
C ALA A 108 -1.35 0.36 12.02
N ILE A 109 -2.16 1.22 11.40
CA ILE A 109 -3.50 0.86 10.92
C ILE A 109 -3.42 -0.13 9.75
N ASP A 110 -2.50 0.09 8.82
CA ASP A 110 -2.32 -0.77 7.65
C ASP A 110 -2.03 -2.21 8.09
N ALA A 111 -1.03 -2.42 8.93
CA ALA A 111 -0.69 -3.75 9.43
C ALA A 111 -1.82 -4.37 10.29
N ALA A 112 -2.48 -3.58 11.15
CA ALA A 112 -3.51 -4.09 12.05
C ALA A 112 -4.79 -4.52 11.31
N LEU A 113 -5.27 -3.70 10.37
CA LEU A 113 -6.50 -4.03 9.63
C LEU A 113 -6.27 -5.10 8.57
N ASN A 114 -5.12 -5.12 7.90
CA ASN A 114 -4.76 -6.20 6.99
C ASN A 114 -4.75 -7.55 7.72
N ASN A 115 -4.12 -7.63 8.90
CA ASN A 115 -4.13 -8.86 9.70
C ASN A 115 -5.56 -9.23 10.14
N TYR A 116 -6.33 -8.25 10.60
CA TYR A 116 -7.71 -8.50 11.04
C TYR A 116 -8.58 -9.06 9.90
N VAL A 117 -8.49 -8.48 8.71
CA VAL A 117 -9.24 -8.96 7.54
C VAL A 117 -8.74 -10.33 7.08
N ALA A 118 -7.41 -10.56 7.09
CA ALA A 118 -6.84 -11.85 6.72
C ALA A 118 -7.30 -13.01 7.64
N LEU A 119 -7.54 -12.72 8.92
CA LEU A 119 -7.98 -13.73 9.92
C LEU A 119 -9.49 -13.98 9.94
N HIS A 120 -10.28 -12.95 9.60
CA HIS A 120 -11.74 -13.00 9.87
C HIS A 120 -12.61 -12.95 8.62
N TYR A 121 -12.03 -12.64 7.44
CA TYR A 121 -12.79 -12.47 6.20
C TYR A 121 -12.14 -13.21 5.05
N ASN A 122 -12.90 -13.43 3.97
CA ASN A 122 -12.41 -14.10 2.77
C ASN A 122 -11.53 -13.17 1.91
N SER A 123 -10.77 -13.74 0.99
CA SER A 123 -9.86 -13.05 0.06
C SER A 123 -10.53 -11.92 -0.73
N ARG A 124 -11.83 -12.06 -1.08
CA ARG A 124 -12.60 -10.98 -1.74
C ARG A 124 -12.60 -9.69 -0.94
N HIS A 125 -12.76 -9.80 0.38
CA HIS A 125 -12.84 -8.63 1.25
C HIS A 125 -11.49 -7.94 1.42
N MET A 126 -10.40 -8.70 1.33
CA MET A 126 -9.05 -8.13 1.26
C MET A 126 -8.85 -7.32 -0.03
N SER A 127 -9.29 -7.85 -1.18
CA SER A 127 -9.22 -7.13 -2.46
C SER A 127 -10.06 -5.85 -2.45
N TRP A 128 -11.28 -5.92 -1.91
CA TRP A 128 -12.14 -4.75 -1.78
C TRP A 128 -11.62 -3.73 -0.76
N LEU A 129 -10.99 -4.17 0.32
CA LEU A 129 -10.32 -3.30 1.29
C LEU A 129 -9.33 -2.37 0.58
N HIS A 130 -8.47 -2.93 -0.27
CA HIS A 130 -7.52 -2.15 -1.05
C HIS A 130 -8.15 -1.35 -2.20
N CYS A 131 -9.32 -1.77 -2.69
CA CYS A 131 -10.12 -0.95 -3.61
C CYS A 131 -10.61 0.33 -2.91
N PHE A 132 -11.10 0.23 -1.67
CA PHE A 132 -11.54 1.39 -0.88
C PHE A 132 -10.38 2.33 -0.51
N TRP A 133 -9.18 1.81 -0.26
CA TRP A 133 -7.98 2.66 -0.19
C TRP A 133 -7.79 3.46 -1.49
N GLY A 134 -7.92 2.81 -2.65
CA GLY A 134 -7.86 3.45 -3.96
C GLY A 134 -8.92 4.55 -4.14
N VAL A 135 -10.14 4.38 -3.60
CA VAL A 135 -11.15 5.45 -3.59
C VAL A 135 -10.64 6.68 -2.85
N GLY A 136 -10.00 6.49 -1.69
CA GLY A 136 -9.40 7.59 -0.93
C GLY A 136 -8.34 8.34 -1.73
N THR A 137 -7.42 7.61 -2.37
CA THR A 137 -6.33 8.19 -3.17
C THR A 137 -6.83 8.92 -4.42
N ILE A 138 -7.97 8.52 -4.98
CA ILE A 138 -8.59 9.20 -6.13
C ILE A 138 -9.33 10.46 -5.69
N VAL A 139 -10.07 10.41 -4.59
CA VAL A 139 -10.91 11.53 -4.13
C VAL A 139 -10.08 12.71 -3.62
N SER A 140 -8.98 12.45 -2.94
CA SER A 140 -8.22 13.52 -2.27
C SER A 140 -7.58 14.54 -3.22
N PRO A 141 -7.04 14.21 -4.41
CA PRO A 141 -6.58 15.22 -5.37
C PRO A 141 -7.69 16.17 -5.86
N TYR A 142 -8.93 15.68 -6.00
CA TYR A 142 -10.06 16.55 -6.37
C TYR A 142 -10.39 17.54 -5.25
N ILE A 143 -10.35 17.11 -3.97
CA ILE A 143 -10.51 18.01 -2.82
C ILE A 143 -9.40 19.06 -2.84
N MET A 144 -8.15 18.64 -3.06
CA MET A 144 -7.01 19.55 -3.11
C MET A 144 -7.10 20.50 -4.31
N SER A 145 -7.44 20.03 -5.50
CA SER A 145 -7.61 20.84 -6.70
C SER A 145 -8.67 21.92 -6.50
N TYR A 146 -9.83 21.56 -5.92
CA TYR A 146 -10.86 22.53 -5.57
C TYR A 146 -10.36 23.57 -4.57
N ALA A 147 -9.64 23.14 -3.53
CA ALA A 147 -9.08 24.04 -2.53
C ALA A 147 -8.02 24.98 -3.14
N LEU A 148 -7.13 24.49 -3.98
CA LEU A 148 -6.10 25.30 -4.64
C LEU A 148 -6.68 26.43 -5.47
N THR A 149 -7.83 26.20 -6.12
CA THR A 149 -8.48 27.22 -6.96
C THR A 149 -9.31 28.24 -6.16
N HIS A 150 -9.79 27.90 -4.94
CA HIS A 150 -10.73 28.75 -4.20
C HIS A 150 -10.17 29.30 -2.88
N SER A 151 -9.28 28.58 -2.20
CA SER A 151 -8.96 28.88 -0.79
C SER A 151 -7.54 28.50 -0.34
N GLY A 152 -6.73 27.97 -1.23
CA GLY A 152 -5.34 27.56 -0.97
C GLY A 152 -5.20 26.13 -0.44
N TRP A 153 -3.96 25.58 -0.55
CA TRP A 153 -3.63 24.21 -0.21
C TRP A 153 -3.88 23.86 1.28
N THR A 154 -3.73 24.83 2.18
CA THR A 154 -4.00 24.67 3.62
C THR A 154 -5.43 24.23 3.89
N ASN A 155 -6.40 24.79 3.15
CA ASN A 155 -7.80 24.40 3.27
C ASN A 155 -8.09 23.02 2.69
N GLY A 156 -7.33 22.57 1.68
CA GLY A 156 -7.38 21.18 1.19
C GLY A 156 -7.02 20.18 2.29
N TYR A 157 -5.89 20.39 2.95
CA TYR A 157 -5.48 19.58 4.11
C TYR A 157 -6.47 19.66 5.28
N ARG A 158 -6.99 20.85 5.57
CA ARG A 158 -8.00 21.06 6.63
C ARG A 158 -9.29 20.31 6.36
N THR A 159 -9.76 20.32 5.13
CA THR A 159 -10.96 19.56 4.71
C THR A 159 -10.77 18.07 4.91
N VAL A 160 -9.65 17.51 4.45
CA VAL A 160 -9.34 16.08 4.64
C VAL A 160 -9.18 15.74 6.13
N SER A 161 -8.55 16.62 6.92
CA SER A 161 -8.46 16.46 8.38
C SER A 161 -9.85 16.35 9.03
N TYR A 162 -10.79 17.21 8.69
CA TYR A 162 -12.15 17.16 9.24
C TYR A 162 -12.88 15.88 8.84
N ILE A 163 -12.73 15.43 7.59
CA ILE A 163 -13.27 14.14 7.16
C ILE A 163 -12.69 13.01 8.02
N GLN A 164 -11.38 13.00 8.25
CA GLN A 164 -10.73 11.97 9.07
C GLN A 164 -11.11 12.04 10.56
N PHE A 165 -11.31 13.23 11.12
CA PHE A 165 -11.87 13.35 12.48
C PHE A 165 -13.30 12.80 12.56
N GLY A 166 -14.12 13.04 11.52
CA GLY A 166 -15.45 12.43 11.39
C GLY A 166 -15.37 10.90 11.35
N ILE A 167 -14.43 10.35 10.57
CA ILE A 167 -14.19 8.89 10.51
C ILE A 167 -13.68 8.38 11.88
N THR A 168 -12.81 9.11 12.56
CA THR A 168 -12.37 8.76 13.92
C THR A 168 -13.56 8.65 14.87
N LEU A 169 -14.51 9.57 14.82
CA LEU A 169 -15.74 9.53 15.62
C LEU A 169 -16.57 8.28 15.28
N ILE A 170 -16.73 7.96 13.99
CA ILE A 170 -17.42 6.73 13.55
C ILE A 170 -16.72 5.49 14.13
N LEU A 171 -15.39 5.46 14.10
CA LEU A 171 -14.61 4.35 14.66
C LEU A 171 -14.83 4.19 16.18
N VAL A 172 -14.88 5.30 16.93
CA VAL A 172 -15.18 5.28 18.38
C VAL A 172 -16.59 4.74 18.64
N LEU A 173 -17.58 5.23 17.90
CA LEU A 173 -18.96 4.77 18.01
C LEU A 173 -19.12 3.29 17.62
N ALA A 174 -18.28 2.80 16.71
CA ALA A 174 -18.26 1.42 16.25
C ALA A 174 -17.52 0.45 17.22
N TRP A 175 -16.91 0.94 18.31
CA TRP A 175 -16.18 0.07 19.25
C TRP A 175 -16.97 -1.16 19.74
N PRO A 176 -18.28 -1.09 20.03
CA PRO A 176 -19.06 -2.26 20.44
C PRO A 176 -19.11 -3.37 19.39
N LEU A 177 -18.96 -3.04 18.09
CA LEU A 177 -19.01 -4.01 16.99
C LEU A 177 -17.81 -4.97 17.00
N TRP A 178 -16.67 -4.55 17.53
CA TRP A 178 -15.44 -5.36 17.60
C TRP A 178 -15.48 -6.48 18.65
N LYS A 179 -16.51 -6.51 19.51
CA LYS A 179 -16.66 -7.53 20.57
C LYS A 179 -17.11 -8.90 20.06
N ILE A 180 -17.41 -9.05 18.78
CA ILE A 180 -18.11 -10.22 18.21
C ILE A 180 -17.21 -11.45 18.10
N ASN A 181 -15.88 -11.31 18.04
CA ASN A 181 -14.95 -12.43 17.84
C ASN A 181 -13.94 -12.57 19.00
N LYS A 182 -14.44 -12.90 20.20
CA LYS A 182 -13.58 -13.11 21.39
C LYS A 182 -12.57 -14.24 21.23
N THR A 183 -12.93 -15.35 20.58
CA THR A 183 -12.11 -16.56 20.49
C THR A 183 -10.83 -16.39 19.66
N ALA A 184 -10.87 -15.64 18.56
CA ALA A 184 -9.67 -15.36 17.75
C ALA A 184 -8.78 -14.30 18.43
N SER A 185 -9.37 -13.29 19.06
CA SER A 185 -8.67 -12.24 19.80
C SER A 185 -7.93 -12.77 21.06
N GLU A 186 -8.44 -13.81 21.71
CA GLU A 186 -7.80 -14.41 22.89
C GLU A 186 -6.56 -15.25 22.50
N ALA A 187 -6.60 -15.93 21.37
CA ALA A 187 -5.44 -16.64 20.82
C ALA A 187 -4.30 -15.69 20.39
N GLU A 188 -4.64 -14.52 19.83
CA GLU A 188 -3.66 -13.49 19.46
C GLU A 188 -3.01 -12.84 20.69
N SER A 189 -3.76 -12.62 21.79
CA SER A 189 -3.25 -11.87 22.93
C SER A 189 -2.35 -12.70 23.87
N SER A 190 -2.46 -14.02 23.86
CA SER A 190 -1.74 -14.90 24.80
C SER A 190 -0.31 -15.26 24.37
N ALA A 191 0.05 -15.19 23.08
CA ALA A 191 1.37 -15.50 22.61
C ALA A 191 2.36 -14.34 22.81
N LYS A 192 3.63 -14.63 23.16
CA LYS A 192 4.69 -13.62 23.18
C LYS A 192 4.88 -13.02 21.79
N PRO A 193 5.16 -11.70 21.67
CA PRO A 193 5.43 -11.08 20.38
C PRO A 193 6.56 -11.81 19.64
N LEU A 194 6.33 -12.15 18.38
CA LEU A 194 7.29 -12.88 17.53
C LEU A 194 8.57 -12.06 17.32
N GLY A 195 8.41 -10.75 17.09
CA GLY A 195 9.49 -9.83 16.80
C GLY A 195 10.24 -10.16 15.49
N ILE A 196 11.08 -9.24 15.04
CA ILE A 196 11.78 -9.36 13.75
C ILE A 196 12.66 -10.62 13.71
N LYS A 197 13.48 -10.85 14.74
CA LYS A 197 14.38 -12.01 14.78
C LYS A 197 13.63 -13.33 14.80
N GLY A 198 12.47 -13.40 15.45
CA GLY A 198 11.62 -14.58 15.47
C GLY A 198 11.01 -14.87 14.10
N ALA A 199 10.51 -13.86 13.42
CA ALA A 199 9.91 -13.98 12.09
C ALA A 199 10.92 -14.51 11.05
N PHE A 200 12.15 -14.00 11.05
CA PHE A 200 13.20 -14.46 10.12
C PHE A 200 13.64 -15.93 10.35
N LYS A 201 13.36 -16.51 11.52
CA LYS A 201 13.61 -17.93 11.81
C LYS A 201 12.53 -18.85 11.22
N ILE A 202 11.36 -18.33 10.93
CA ILE A 202 10.27 -19.12 10.34
C ILE A 202 10.59 -19.39 8.87
N LYS A 203 10.68 -20.67 8.51
CA LYS A 203 10.95 -21.10 7.13
C LYS A 203 9.88 -20.53 6.19
N GLY A 204 10.32 -19.98 5.07
CA GLY A 204 9.42 -19.34 4.09
C GLY A 204 9.26 -17.84 4.27
N VAL A 205 9.32 -17.29 5.51
CA VAL A 205 9.15 -15.84 5.76
C VAL A 205 10.17 -14.99 5.00
N PRO A 206 11.48 -15.26 5.00
CA PRO A 206 12.43 -14.46 4.22
C PRO A 206 12.09 -14.39 2.72
N TYR A 207 11.64 -15.50 2.15
CA TYR A 207 11.23 -15.55 0.74
C TYR A 207 9.97 -14.70 0.50
N LEU A 208 8.97 -14.80 1.39
CA LEU A 208 7.77 -13.98 1.35
C LEU A 208 8.10 -12.49 1.37
N LEU A 209 8.99 -12.06 2.28
CA LEU A 209 9.38 -10.65 2.42
C LEU A 209 10.09 -10.12 1.17
N ILE A 210 11.04 -10.89 0.61
CA ILE A 210 11.72 -10.53 -0.65
C ILE A 210 10.72 -10.47 -1.80
N GLY A 211 9.81 -11.44 -1.90
CA GLY A 211 8.76 -11.46 -2.92
C GLY A 211 7.85 -10.24 -2.83
N PHE A 212 7.39 -9.91 -1.62
CA PHE A 212 6.49 -8.77 -1.40
C PHE A 212 7.18 -7.42 -1.65
N MET A 213 8.44 -7.27 -1.21
CA MET A 213 9.28 -6.12 -1.55
C MET A 213 9.43 -5.99 -3.08
N SER A 214 9.65 -7.10 -3.78
CA SER A 214 9.82 -7.11 -5.24
C SER A 214 8.53 -6.66 -5.95
N TYR A 215 7.38 -7.13 -5.48
CA TYR A 215 6.09 -6.67 -5.99
C TYR A 215 5.95 -5.14 -5.84
N CYS A 216 6.15 -4.62 -4.63
CA CYS A 216 6.02 -3.19 -4.34
C CYS A 216 7.05 -2.35 -5.11
N ALA A 217 8.25 -2.89 -5.36
CA ALA A 217 9.27 -2.26 -6.19
C ALA A 217 8.80 -2.10 -7.65
N ALA A 218 8.22 -3.15 -8.24
CA ALA A 218 7.70 -3.10 -9.61
C ALA A 218 6.48 -2.18 -9.72
N GLU A 219 5.53 -2.31 -8.80
CA GLU A 219 4.31 -1.49 -8.75
C GLU A 219 4.66 -0.01 -8.65
N ALA A 220 5.42 0.39 -7.62
CA ALA A 220 5.76 1.78 -7.38
C ALA A 220 6.63 2.38 -8.49
N THR A 221 7.55 1.60 -9.07
CA THR A 221 8.33 2.06 -10.22
C THR A 221 7.43 2.32 -11.43
N THR A 222 6.47 1.43 -11.69
CA THR A 222 5.50 1.61 -12.78
C THR A 222 4.66 2.85 -12.55
N MET A 223 4.11 3.03 -11.34
CA MET A 223 3.32 4.21 -10.97
C MET A 223 4.07 5.52 -11.20
N LEU A 224 5.32 5.57 -10.77
CA LEU A 224 6.10 6.82 -10.80
C LEU A 224 6.63 7.15 -12.20
N TRP A 225 7.02 6.14 -12.99
CA TRP A 225 7.78 6.34 -14.22
C TRP A 225 6.99 6.13 -15.51
N ALA A 226 5.68 5.74 -15.44
CA ALA A 226 4.87 5.46 -16.62
C ALA A 226 4.84 6.66 -17.60
N SER A 227 4.51 7.86 -17.11
CA SER A 227 4.45 9.08 -17.95
C SER A 227 5.81 9.42 -18.55
N SER A 228 6.87 9.41 -17.72
CA SER A 228 8.23 9.68 -18.20
C SER A 228 8.71 8.66 -19.25
N TYR A 229 8.30 7.40 -19.11
CA TYR A 229 8.59 6.35 -20.08
C TYR A 229 7.87 6.59 -21.41
N LEU A 230 6.57 6.94 -21.37
CA LEU A 230 5.78 7.23 -22.57
C LEU A 230 6.34 8.47 -23.31
N GLU A 231 6.68 9.53 -22.59
CA GLU A 231 7.30 10.72 -23.19
C GLU A 231 8.71 10.38 -23.73
N GLY A 232 9.63 9.93 -22.87
CA GLY A 232 11.05 9.81 -23.20
C GLY A 232 11.42 8.59 -24.03
N ALA A 233 10.67 7.46 -23.93
CA ALA A 233 11.00 6.23 -24.65
C ALA A 233 10.07 5.95 -25.84
N ARG A 234 8.88 6.56 -25.87
CA ARG A 234 7.86 6.36 -26.92
C ARG A 234 7.56 7.61 -27.73
N GLY A 235 8.05 8.78 -27.32
CA GLY A 235 7.83 10.05 -28.03
C GLY A 235 6.38 10.57 -27.96
N VAL A 236 5.61 10.12 -26.99
CA VAL A 236 4.25 10.61 -26.73
C VAL A 236 4.33 12.06 -26.22
N SER A 237 3.41 12.93 -26.58
CA SER A 237 3.36 14.31 -26.07
C SER A 237 3.23 14.34 -24.56
N LYS A 238 3.70 15.41 -23.89
CA LYS A 238 3.66 15.54 -22.43
C LYS A 238 2.24 15.39 -21.86
N ASP A 239 1.28 16.02 -22.52
CA ASP A 239 -0.11 16.01 -22.08
C ASP A 239 -0.74 14.60 -22.20
N GLU A 240 -0.49 13.93 -23.32
CA GLU A 240 -0.91 12.55 -23.54
C GLU A 240 -0.18 11.58 -22.61
N ALA A 241 1.12 11.73 -22.41
CA ALA A 241 1.89 10.89 -21.51
C ALA A 241 1.41 11.02 -20.05
N ALA A 242 1.04 12.22 -19.62
CA ALA A 242 0.44 12.44 -18.30
C ALA A 242 -0.91 11.76 -18.17
N ALA A 243 -1.78 11.88 -19.20
CA ALA A 243 -3.09 11.23 -19.24
C ALA A 243 -2.95 9.70 -19.25
N PHE A 244 -2.11 9.16 -20.12
CA PHE A 244 -1.89 7.71 -20.26
C PHE A 244 -1.08 7.09 -19.12
N GLY A 245 -0.22 7.87 -18.43
CA GLY A 245 0.43 7.42 -17.20
C GLY A 245 -0.58 7.03 -16.10
N SER A 246 -1.78 7.62 -16.14
CA SER A 246 -2.88 7.27 -15.23
C SER A 246 -3.55 5.93 -15.56
N LEU A 247 -3.34 5.35 -16.73
CA LEU A 247 -3.96 4.08 -17.14
C LEU A 247 -3.57 2.91 -16.23
N PHE A 248 -2.36 2.93 -15.67
CA PHE A 248 -1.96 1.97 -14.66
C PHE A 248 -2.91 1.99 -13.45
N PHE A 249 -3.29 3.18 -12.96
CA PHE A 249 -4.22 3.32 -11.83
C PHE A 249 -5.62 2.84 -12.16
N ILE A 250 -6.08 3.04 -13.40
CA ILE A 250 -7.35 2.49 -13.88
C ILE A 250 -7.28 0.96 -13.85
N GLY A 251 -6.19 0.40 -14.38
CA GLY A 251 -5.97 -1.05 -14.39
C GLY A 251 -5.97 -1.64 -12.99
N ILE A 252 -5.21 -1.06 -12.05
CA ILE A 252 -5.10 -1.60 -10.70
C ILE A 252 -6.41 -1.46 -9.91
N THR A 253 -7.12 -0.34 -10.05
CA THR A 253 -8.39 -0.11 -9.35
C THR A 253 -9.49 -1.03 -9.87
N ALA A 254 -9.67 -1.09 -11.20
CA ALA A 254 -10.62 -2.01 -11.83
C ALA A 254 -10.26 -3.47 -11.53
N GLY A 255 -8.97 -3.81 -11.59
CA GLY A 255 -8.48 -5.13 -11.27
C GLY A 255 -8.74 -5.54 -9.81
N ARG A 256 -8.57 -4.63 -8.83
CA ARG A 256 -8.89 -4.89 -7.41
C ARG A 256 -10.38 -5.14 -7.22
N PHE A 257 -11.22 -4.39 -7.88
CA PHE A 257 -12.66 -4.61 -7.85
C PHE A 257 -13.02 -5.99 -8.43
N LEU A 258 -12.54 -6.31 -9.64
CA LEU A 258 -12.79 -7.59 -10.32
C LEU A 258 -12.21 -8.78 -9.55
N SER A 259 -11.02 -8.64 -8.97
CA SER A 259 -10.37 -9.69 -8.17
C SER A 259 -11.23 -10.13 -7.00
N GLY A 260 -12.00 -9.22 -6.39
CA GLY A 260 -12.91 -9.57 -5.30
C GLY A 260 -13.97 -10.60 -5.67
N PHE A 261 -14.36 -10.72 -6.94
CA PHE A 261 -15.32 -11.74 -7.40
C PHE A 261 -14.68 -13.08 -7.75
N ILE A 262 -13.36 -13.10 -8.00
CA ILE A 262 -12.63 -14.25 -8.53
C ILE A 262 -11.78 -14.92 -7.45
N SER A 263 -11.25 -14.13 -6.49
CA SER A 263 -10.27 -14.58 -5.49
C SER A 263 -10.76 -15.76 -4.66
N ASP A 264 -12.02 -15.74 -4.19
CA ASP A 264 -12.58 -16.83 -3.38
C ASP A 264 -12.67 -18.16 -4.14
N LYS A 265 -12.81 -18.11 -5.48
CA LYS A 265 -12.92 -19.32 -6.31
C LYS A 265 -11.56 -19.91 -6.67
N LEU A 266 -10.58 -19.05 -6.97
CA LEU A 266 -9.25 -19.47 -7.40
C LEU A 266 -8.30 -19.71 -6.22
N GLY A 267 -8.49 -18.98 -5.12
CA GLY A 267 -7.60 -18.95 -3.98
C GLY A 267 -6.35 -18.08 -4.20
N ASP A 268 -5.76 -17.62 -3.09
CA ASP A 268 -4.70 -16.60 -3.08
C ASP A 268 -3.49 -16.97 -3.95
N ASN A 269 -2.97 -18.18 -3.82
CA ASN A 269 -1.75 -18.58 -4.53
C ASN A 269 -1.91 -18.57 -6.07
N LYS A 270 -3.07 -19.01 -6.57
CA LYS A 270 -3.35 -18.95 -8.01
C LYS A 270 -3.56 -17.52 -8.47
N MET A 271 -4.22 -16.69 -7.67
CA MET A 271 -4.42 -15.27 -7.96
C MET A 271 -3.09 -14.51 -8.02
N ILE A 272 -2.16 -14.76 -7.08
CA ILE A 272 -0.81 -14.16 -7.10
C ILE A 272 -0.07 -14.54 -8.39
N ARG A 273 -0.06 -15.83 -8.74
CA ARG A 273 0.62 -16.31 -9.96
C ARG A 273 -0.02 -15.75 -11.23
N LEU A 274 -1.35 -15.78 -11.34
CA LEU A 274 -2.09 -15.25 -12.48
C LEU A 274 -1.84 -13.75 -12.64
N GLY A 275 -1.99 -12.99 -11.55
CA GLY A 275 -1.76 -11.54 -11.56
C GLY A 275 -0.32 -11.19 -11.95
N THR A 276 0.67 -11.84 -11.34
CA THR A 276 2.08 -11.59 -11.68
C THR A 276 2.42 -11.99 -13.11
N SER A 277 1.85 -13.09 -13.63
CA SER A 277 2.05 -13.49 -15.03
C SER A 277 1.42 -12.48 -15.99
N LEU A 278 0.23 -11.95 -15.66
CA LEU A 278 -0.42 -10.90 -16.44
C LEU A 278 0.40 -9.61 -16.41
N ALA A 279 0.97 -9.23 -15.26
CA ALA A 279 1.85 -8.07 -15.15
C ALA A 279 3.13 -8.24 -15.99
N LEU A 280 3.70 -9.46 -16.07
CA LEU A 280 4.81 -9.76 -16.96
C LEU A 280 4.45 -9.63 -18.46
N VAL A 281 3.24 -10.05 -18.85
CA VAL A 281 2.73 -9.82 -20.20
C VAL A 281 2.64 -8.32 -20.48
N GLY A 282 2.12 -7.54 -19.53
CA GLY A 282 2.09 -6.08 -19.63
C GLY A 282 3.48 -5.47 -19.75
N ALA A 283 4.48 -5.98 -18.98
CA ALA A 283 5.88 -5.55 -19.09
C ALA A 283 6.47 -5.87 -20.48
N ALA A 284 6.11 -7.00 -21.08
CA ALA A 284 6.50 -7.33 -22.45
C ALA A 284 5.82 -6.40 -23.49
N LEU A 285 4.54 -6.05 -23.28
CA LEU A 285 3.83 -5.11 -24.16
C LEU A 285 4.46 -3.73 -24.15
N ILE A 286 4.83 -3.19 -22.98
CA ILE A 286 5.48 -1.88 -22.92
C ILE A 286 6.89 -1.89 -23.54
N ALA A 287 7.54 -3.05 -23.72
CA ALA A 287 8.81 -3.16 -24.43
C ALA A 287 8.67 -2.97 -25.96
N ILE A 288 7.49 -3.23 -26.52
CA ILE A 288 7.20 -3.08 -27.96
C ILE A 288 7.23 -1.58 -28.30
N PRO A 289 7.99 -1.15 -29.35
CA PRO A 289 8.19 0.25 -29.69
C PRO A 289 6.99 0.86 -30.43
N VAL A 290 5.78 0.66 -29.92
CA VAL A 290 4.52 1.20 -30.42
C VAL A 290 3.76 1.82 -29.26
N SER A 291 3.42 3.12 -29.34
CA SER A 291 2.85 3.88 -28.22
C SER A 291 1.56 3.28 -27.69
N ILE A 292 0.59 2.99 -28.55
CA ILE A 292 -0.69 2.41 -28.14
C ILE A 292 -0.54 1.03 -27.49
N VAL A 293 0.46 0.23 -27.90
CA VAL A 293 0.74 -1.08 -27.28
C VAL A 293 1.34 -0.87 -25.88
N SER A 294 2.20 0.16 -25.71
CA SER A 294 2.74 0.51 -24.40
C SER A 294 1.64 1.02 -23.44
N GLU A 295 0.69 1.80 -23.93
CA GLU A 295 -0.46 2.29 -23.15
C GLU A 295 -1.33 1.13 -22.66
N ILE A 296 -1.69 0.21 -23.56
CA ILE A 296 -2.39 -1.03 -23.19
C ILE A 296 -1.55 -1.83 -22.19
N GLY A 297 -0.24 -1.89 -22.38
CA GLY A 297 0.68 -2.56 -21.48
C GLY A 297 0.60 -2.04 -20.04
N PHE A 298 0.49 -0.74 -19.82
CA PHE A 298 0.32 -0.16 -18.48
C PHE A 298 -1.01 -0.55 -17.83
N VAL A 299 -2.11 -0.59 -18.58
CA VAL A 299 -3.39 -1.12 -18.08
C VAL A 299 -3.25 -2.58 -17.66
N VAL A 300 -2.60 -3.40 -18.50
CA VAL A 300 -2.40 -4.84 -18.26
C VAL A 300 -1.49 -5.06 -17.03
N ILE A 301 -0.44 -4.25 -16.84
CA ILE A 301 0.38 -4.29 -15.62
C ILE A 301 -0.50 -3.98 -14.39
N GLY A 302 -1.31 -2.92 -14.45
CA GLY A 302 -2.21 -2.55 -13.37
C GLY A 302 -3.20 -3.65 -13.01
N LEU A 303 -3.87 -4.24 -14.01
CA LEU A 303 -4.77 -5.40 -13.83
C LEU A 303 -4.04 -6.59 -13.19
N GLY A 304 -2.81 -6.85 -13.65
CA GLY A 304 -1.97 -7.93 -13.11
C GLY A 304 -1.52 -7.69 -11.67
N CYS A 305 -1.15 -6.47 -11.33
CA CYS A 305 -0.76 -6.08 -9.97
C CYS A 305 -1.92 -6.16 -8.98
N ALA A 306 -3.14 -5.93 -9.43
CA ALA A 306 -4.32 -5.74 -8.60
C ALA A 306 -4.56 -6.84 -7.54
N PRO A 307 -4.55 -8.15 -7.85
CA PRO A 307 -4.78 -9.21 -6.88
C PRO A 307 -3.55 -9.54 -6.03
N VAL A 308 -2.35 -9.16 -6.44
CA VAL A 308 -1.10 -9.69 -5.87
C VAL A 308 -0.93 -9.25 -4.42
N TYR A 309 -1.00 -7.95 -4.15
CA TYR A 309 -0.84 -7.40 -2.80
C TYR A 309 -1.87 -7.96 -1.81
N PRO A 310 -3.18 -7.89 -2.09
CA PRO A 310 -4.20 -8.42 -1.19
C PRO A 310 -4.06 -9.92 -0.92
N CYS A 311 -3.78 -10.71 -1.96
CA CYS A 311 -3.69 -12.17 -1.83
C CYS A 311 -2.42 -12.61 -1.08
N ILE A 312 -1.29 -11.91 -1.23
CA ILE A 312 -0.08 -12.20 -0.43
C ILE A 312 -0.37 -12.00 1.06
N ILE A 313 -0.99 -10.89 1.43
CA ILE A 313 -1.32 -10.60 2.83
C ILE A 313 -2.35 -11.59 3.35
N HIS A 314 -3.45 -11.81 2.60
CA HIS A 314 -4.53 -12.71 3.01
C HIS A 314 -4.04 -14.16 3.20
N SER A 315 -3.04 -14.61 2.42
CA SER A 315 -2.46 -15.95 2.56
C SER A 315 -1.56 -16.12 3.79
N THR A 316 -1.12 -15.03 4.43
CA THR A 316 -0.10 -15.08 5.51
C THR A 316 -0.53 -15.91 6.72
N PRO A 317 -1.75 -15.75 7.30
CA PRO A 317 -2.20 -16.60 8.40
C PRO A 317 -2.26 -18.09 8.03
N ASN A 318 -2.69 -18.39 6.80
CA ASN A 318 -2.77 -19.77 6.30
C ASN A 318 -1.40 -20.39 6.10
N ASN A 319 -0.39 -19.61 5.76
CA ASN A 319 0.97 -20.11 5.49
C ASN A 319 1.81 -20.27 6.77
N PHE A 320 1.63 -19.39 7.76
CA PHE A 320 2.54 -19.27 8.91
C PHE A 320 1.87 -19.39 10.29
N GLY A 321 0.55 -19.63 10.31
CA GLY A 321 -0.25 -19.67 11.52
C GLY A 321 -0.84 -18.31 11.92
N ALA A 322 -2.04 -18.34 12.47
CA ALA A 322 -2.76 -17.14 12.91
C ALA A 322 -2.01 -16.39 14.03
N GLU A 323 -1.34 -17.13 14.91
CA GLU A 323 -0.57 -16.61 16.03
C GLU A 323 0.65 -15.78 15.62
N ASN A 324 1.22 -16.06 14.44
CA ASN A 324 2.39 -15.37 13.90
C ASN A 324 2.02 -14.26 12.90
N SER A 325 0.79 -14.26 12.40
CA SER A 325 0.38 -13.46 11.24
C SER A 325 0.55 -11.96 11.45
N GLN A 326 0.16 -11.44 12.62
CA GLN A 326 0.28 -10.01 12.92
C GLN A 326 1.74 -9.54 12.89
N GLY A 327 2.67 -10.32 13.45
CA GLY A 327 4.10 -10.01 13.44
C GLY A 327 4.68 -10.06 12.02
N ILE A 328 4.31 -11.10 11.25
CA ILE A 328 4.78 -11.28 9.87
C ILE A 328 4.21 -10.18 8.97
N ILE A 329 2.92 -9.86 9.05
CA ILE A 329 2.28 -8.79 8.25
C ILE A 329 2.92 -7.43 8.56
N GLY A 330 3.23 -7.15 9.83
CA GLY A 330 3.95 -5.92 10.19
C GLY A 330 5.31 -5.79 9.49
N ILE A 331 6.07 -6.90 9.39
CA ILE A 331 7.36 -6.92 8.70
C ILE A 331 7.17 -6.92 7.17
N GLN A 332 6.10 -7.54 6.65
CA GLN A 332 5.73 -7.44 5.23
C GLN A 332 5.48 -5.99 4.84
N MET A 333 4.71 -5.23 5.63
CA MET A 333 4.49 -3.79 5.38
C MET A 333 5.82 -3.03 5.35
N ALA A 334 6.70 -3.27 6.31
CA ALA A 334 8.01 -2.63 6.31
C ALA A 334 8.82 -2.98 5.04
N SER A 335 8.80 -4.25 4.60
CA SER A 335 9.49 -4.66 3.37
C SER A 335 8.85 -4.04 2.12
N ALA A 336 7.52 -3.87 2.08
CA ALA A 336 6.81 -3.17 1.03
C ALA A 336 7.29 -1.73 0.89
N TYR A 337 7.36 -1.01 2.01
CA TYR A 337 7.84 0.38 2.02
C TYR A 337 9.31 0.51 1.61
N VAL A 338 10.17 -0.48 1.94
CA VAL A 338 11.53 -0.52 1.39
C VAL A 338 11.51 -0.62 -0.13
N GLY A 339 10.69 -1.51 -0.69
CA GLY A 339 10.54 -1.67 -2.14
C GLY A 339 10.02 -0.42 -2.82
N SER A 340 8.91 0.14 -2.33
CA SER A 340 8.25 1.29 -2.94
C SER A 340 9.01 2.61 -2.77
N THR A 341 9.82 2.74 -1.71
CA THR A 341 10.57 3.99 -1.43
C THR A 341 11.91 4.03 -2.15
N PHE A 342 12.65 2.92 -2.20
CA PHE A 342 14.03 2.94 -2.69
C PHE A 342 14.18 2.49 -4.15
N MET A 343 13.30 1.61 -4.64
CA MET A 343 13.48 1.06 -5.99
C MET A 343 13.10 2.01 -7.12
N PRO A 344 12.06 2.86 -7.02
CA PRO A 344 11.79 3.85 -8.07
C PRO A 344 12.89 4.91 -8.25
N PRO A 345 13.50 5.50 -7.19
CA PRO A 345 14.69 6.34 -7.34
C PRO A 345 15.90 5.60 -7.91
N LEU A 346 16.12 4.34 -7.51
CA LEU A 346 17.18 3.51 -8.08
C LEU A 346 16.99 3.32 -9.59
N PHE A 347 15.76 3.07 -10.04
CA PHE A 347 15.45 3.06 -11.48
C PHE A 347 15.78 4.39 -12.13
N GLY A 348 15.45 5.52 -11.49
CA GLY A 348 15.78 6.85 -12.00
C GLY A 348 17.28 7.05 -12.23
N LEU A 349 18.12 6.59 -11.29
CA LEU A 349 19.58 6.60 -11.46
C LEU A 349 20.01 5.75 -12.66
N LEU A 350 19.46 4.55 -12.80
CA LEU A 350 19.77 3.69 -13.95
C LEU A 350 19.27 4.30 -15.27
N ALA A 351 18.09 4.91 -15.28
CA ALA A 351 17.53 5.55 -16.46
C ALA A 351 18.38 6.74 -16.94
N ASN A 352 18.93 7.52 -16.00
CA ASN A 352 19.83 8.64 -16.31
C ASN A 352 21.17 8.19 -16.91
N HIS A 353 21.70 7.06 -16.45
CA HIS A 353 23.01 6.56 -16.92
C HIS A 353 22.90 5.66 -18.15
N ILE A 354 21.79 4.98 -18.35
CA ILE A 354 21.59 4.01 -19.43
C ILE A 354 20.52 4.51 -20.40
N SER A 355 19.25 4.39 -20.04
CA SER A 355 18.09 4.85 -20.81
C SER A 355 16.79 4.53 -20.06
N LEU A 356 15.74 5.33 -20.24
CA LEU A 356 14.37 5.00 -19.83
C LEU A 356 13.85 3.69 -20.48
N LYS A 357 14.37 3.32 -21.65
CA LYS A 357 13.97 2.10 -22.38
C LYS A 357 14.21 0.81 -21.62
N ILE A 358 15.03 0.81 -20.54
CA ILE A 358 15.26 -0.37 -19.70
C ILE A 358 14.12 -0.67 -18.71
N MET A 359 13.13 0.22 -18.58
CA MET A 359 12.02 0.06 -17.63
C MET A 359 11.31 -1.29 -17.73
N PRO A 360 10.96 -1.82 -18.91
CA PRO A 360 10.32 -3.13 -19.03
C PRO A 360 11.14 -4.26 -18.41
N VAL A 361 12.46 -4.24 -18.62
CA VAL A 361 13.40 -5.24 -18.09
C VAL A 361 13.50 -5.10 -16.57
N TYR A 362 13.57 -3.86 -16.06
CA TYR A 362 13.66 -3.57 -14.64
C TYR A 362 12.43 -4.07 -13.87
N ILE A 363 11.21 -3.76 -14.34
CA ILE A 363 9.99 -4.23 -13.68
C ILE A 363 9.79 -5.73 -13.85
N ALA A 364 10.12 -6.29 -15.03
CA ALA A 364 10.06 -7.73 -15.27
C ALA A 364 10.99 -8.52 -14.33
N PHE A 365 12.18 -8.01 -14.05
CA PHE A 365 13.10 -8.60 -13.07
C PHE A 365 12.41 -8.78 -11.70
N PHE A 366 11.74 -7.75 -11.19
CA PHE A 366 11.05 -7.84 -9.91
C PHE A 366 9.83 -8.76 -9.95
N PHE A 367 9.06 -8.80 -11.05
CA PHE A 367 7.95 -9.74 -11.17
C PHE A 367 8.42 -11.20 -11.26
N ILE A 368 9.53 -11.46 -11.96
CA ILE A 368 10.16 -12.80 -12.00
C ILE A 368 10.67 -13.18 -10.62
N LEU A 369 11.35 -12.26 -9.92
CA LEU A 369 11.83 -12.47 -8.57
C LEU A 369 10.68 -12.79 -7.62
N LEU A 370 9.55 -12.07 -7.72
CA LEU A 370 8.33 -12.36 -6.97
C LEU A 370 7.85 -13.81 -7.21
N LEU A 371 7.72 -14.25 -8.47
CA LEU A 371 7.27 -15.62 -8.79
C LEU A 371 8.20 -16.70 -8.20
N ILE A 372 9.51 -16.46 -8.27
CA ILE A 372 10.50 -17.36 -7.69
C ILE A 372 10.34 -17.41 -6.16
N MET A 373 10.21 -16.26 -5.51
CA MET A 373 10.12 -16.18 -4.06
C MET A 373 8.81 -16.76 -3.53
N ILE A 374 7.67 -16.48 -4.17
CA ILE A 374 6.38 -17.10 -3.81
C ILE A 374 6.44 -18.63 -3.97
N SER A 375 7.04 -19.12 -5.05
CA SER A 375 7.20 -20.57 -5.25
C SER A 375 8.05 -21.24 -4.16
N LYS A 376 9.12 -20.55 -3.70
CA LYS A 376 9.93 -21.00 -2.56
C LYS A 376 9.15 -20.96 -1.25
N THR A 377 8.38 -19.90 -1.02
CA THR A 377 7.51 -19.77 0.16
C THR A 377 6.52 -20.95 0.24
N GLU A 378 5.80 -21.23 -0.84
CA GLU A 378 4.83 -22.32 -0.91
C GLU A 378 5.50 -23.70 -0.62
N LYS A 379 6.68 -23.93 -1.20
CA LYS A 379 7.43 -25.18 -0.97
C LYS A 379 7.80 -25.36 0.50
N GLU A 380 8.30 -24.33 1.17
CA GLU A 380 8.67 -24.40 2.59
C GLU A 380 7.45 -24.57 3.49
N CYS A 381 6.34 -23.86 3.23
CA CYS A 381 5.10 -24.01 3.98
C CYS A 381 4.45 -25.40 3.76
N GLY A 382 4.47 -25.93 2.54
CA GLY A 382 3.93 -27.25 2.21
C GLY A 382 4.73 -28.38 2.89
N ASN A 383 6.05 -28.26 2.98
CA ASN A 383 6.90 -29.19 3.69
C ASN A 383 6.68 -29.16 5.22
N GLY A 384 6.37 -27.97 5.77
CA GLY A 384 6.04 -27.81 7.19
C GLY A 384 4.74 -28.53 7.57
N ARG A 385 3.68 -28.37 6.75
CA ARG A 385 2.37 -29.04 6.99
C ARG A 385 2.47 -30.58 6.97
N LYS A 386 3.31 -31.16 6.11
CA LYS A 386 3.54 -32.61 6.07
C LYS A 386 4.25 -33.13 7.31
N ARG A 387 5.12 -32.33 7.95
CA ARG A 387 5.86 -32.72 9.17
C ARG A 387 5.03 -32.63 10.45
N THR A 388 4.02 -31.77 10.49
CA THR A 388 3.11 -31.64 11.64
C THR A 388 1.93 -32.62 11.58
N ALA A 389 1.71 -33.30 10.45
CA ALA A 389 0.69 -34.31 10.23
C ALA A 389 1.22 -35.77 10.43
N GLN A 390 2.51 -35.96 10.68
CA GLN A 390 3.19 -37.18 11.13
C GLN A 390 3.55 -37.07 12.60
#